data_cda648a79303cec132f49a56937b427a
#
_entry.id   cda648a79303cec132f49a56937b427a
#
_cell.length_a   1.000
_cell.length_b   1.000
_cell.length_c   1.000
_cell.angle_alpha   90.00
_cell.angle_beta   90.00
_cell.angle_gamma   90.00
#
_symmetry.space_group_name_H-M   'P 1'
#
loop_
_entity.id
_entity.type
_entity.pdbx_description
1 polymer ?
#
loop_
_entity_poly.entity_id
_entity_poly.type
_entity_poly.pdbx_seq_one_letter_code
_entity_poly.pdbx_strand_id
1 'polypeptide(L)'
;MMKDKLWTRSFLAVAGGNFLLFFAFYLLLPVLPMYLIEQFGANKATVGVVLSSYTITALFVRPFAGYMVDTFPRKPLQLICYGVFTFFFGGYLLAGTLILFAVIRAMHGLAFGMVTVSNSTVAIDVMPSSRRGEGIGYYGVSSNLAMAMGPTVSLYILDAFRNYDSIFLLSLFSCILGFILITTIKMPLKQRSVEMQPEKEHVSLDRFLLVKGVSGAISLCLLSFSYGVLSTYLAIYGKEEVGIDS
;
A
#
# COMPACT_ATOMS: atom_id res chain seq x y z
N MET A 1 -7.44 22.18 29.47
CA MET A 1 -7.73 21.85 28.06
C MET A 1 -7.84 20.35 27.94
N MET A 2 -9.03 19.82 27.60
CA MET A 2 -9.16 18.39 27.29
C MET A 2 -8.37 18.10 26.00
N LYS A 3 -7.41 17.17 26.07
CA LYS A 3 -6.68 16.74 24.86
C LYS A 3 -7.67 16.04 23.92
N ASP A 4 -7.70 16.45 22.64
CA ASP A 4 -8.50 15.78 21.62
C ASP A 4 -8.18 14.28 21.58
N LYS A 5 -9.20 13.44 21.44
CA LYS A 5 -9.02 11.99 21.41
C LYS A 5 -8.51 11.54 20.04
N LEU A 6 -7.27 11.04 19.95
CA LEU A 6 -6.73 10.43 18.74
C LEU A 6 -7.33 9.04 18.48
N TRP A 7 -7.39 8.20 19.53
CA TRP A 7 -7.87 6.83 19.45
C TRP A 7 -9.39 6.76 19.33
N THR A 8 -9.90 7.22 18.20
CA THR A 8 -11.32 7.12 17.84
C THR A 8 -11.58 5.81 17.08
N ARG A 9 -12.85 5.38 17.04
CA ARG A 9 -13.23 4.21 16.22
C ARG A 9 -12.84 4.37 14.75
N SER A 10 -12.97 5.56 14.19
CA SER A 10 -12.59 5.84 12.81
C SER A 10 -11.07 5.75 12.60
N PHE A 11 -10.27 6.27 13.54
CA PHE A 11 -8.81 6.16 13.46
C PHE A 11 -8.34 4.70 13.58
N LEU A 12 -8.89 3.93 14.53
CA LEU A 12 -8.59 2.51 14.66
C LEU A 12 -8.99 1.71 13.41
N ALA A 13 -10.14 2.03 12.81
CA ALA A 13 -10.61 1.36 11.60
C ALA A 13 -9.70 1.66 10.41
N VAL A 14 -9.26 2.92 10.23
CA VAL A 14 -8.35 3.25 9.12
C VAL A 14 -6.95 2.67 9.32
N ALA A 15 -6.42 2.68 10.55
CA ALA A 15 -5.13 2.09 10.85
C ALA A 15 -5.16 0.54 10.72
N GLY A 16 -6.23 -0.10 11.21
CA GLY A 16 -6.45 -1.54 11.05
C GLY A 16 -6.65 -1.95 9.58
N GLY A 17 -7.43 -1.18 8.82
CA GLY A 17 -7.59 -1.39 7.38
C GLY A 17 -6.27 -1.23 6.63
N ASN A 18 -5.44 -0.25 7.02
CA ASN A 18 -4.10 -0.06 6.47
C ASN A 18 -3.16 -1.23 6.80
N PHE A 19 -3.16 -1.70 8.05
CA PHE A 19 -2.42 -2.89 8.45
C PHE A 19 -2.79 -4.09 7.57
N LEU A 20 -4.08 -4.40 7.44
CA LEU A 20 -4.56 -5.56 6.68
C LEU A 20 -4.26 -5.45 5.18
N LEU A 21 -4.33 -4.25 4.60
CA LEU A 21 -3.94 -3.97 3.23
C LEU A 21 -2.45 -4.29 3.01
N PHE A 22 -1.58 -3.72 3.83
CA PHE A 22 -0.14 -3.93 3.72
C PHE A 22 0.25 -5.37 4.10
N PHE A 23 -0.42 -5.98 5.07
CA PHE A 23 -0.20 -7.38 5.42
C PHE A 23 -0.48 -8.31 4.24
N ALA A 24 -1.62 -8.14 3.57
CA ALA A 24 -1.94 -8.88 2.35
C ALA A 24 -0.90 -8.66 1.23
N PHE A 25 -0.40 -7.44 1.07
CA PHE A 25 0.65 -7.14 0.11
C PHE A 25 1.98 -7.82 0.47
N TYR A 26 2.43 -7.73 1.73
CA TYR A 26 3.70 -8.30 2.19
C TYR A 26 3.69 -9.82 2.28
N LEU A 27 2.53 -10.47 2.43
CA LEU A 27 2.41 -11.93 2.30
C LEU A 27 2.88 -12.43 0.94
N LEU A 28 2.64 -11.66 -0.13
CA LEU A 28 2.98 -12.08 -1.49
C LEU A 28 4.45 -11.87 -1.86
N LEU A 29 5.14 -10.88 -1.26
CA LEU A 29 6.46 -10.46 -1.71
C LEU A 29 7.51 -11.59 -1.78
N PRO A 30 7.71 -12.42 -0.72
CA PRO A 30 8.74 -13.45 -0.78
C PRO A 30 8.34 -14.66 -1.62
N VAL A 31 7.04 -14.92 -1.77
CA VAL A 31 6.55 -16.15 -2.42
C VAL A 31 6.31 -16.01 -3.92
N LEU A 32 6.04 -14.79 -4.40
CA LEU A 32 5.77 -14.57 -5.83
C LEU A 32 6.92 -14.94 -6.76
N PRO A 33 8.20 -14.64 -6.47
CA PRO A 33 9.29 -15.11 -7.31
C PRO A 33 9.31 -16.63 -7.44
N MET A 34 9.12 -17.34 -6.35
CA MET A 34 9.10 -18.82 -6.31
C MET A 34 7.90 -19.35 -7.11
N TYR A 35 6.71 -18.79 -6.87
CA TYR A 35 5.49 -19.15 -7.59
C TYR A 35 5.64 -18.99 -9.11
N LEU A 36 6.21 -17.89 -9.58
CA LEU A 36 6.38 -17.63 -11.01
C LEU A 36 7.36 -18.63 -11.67
N ILE A 37 8.41 -19.02 -10.96
CA ILE A 37 9.38 -20.00 -11.45
C ILE A 37 8.73 -21.40 -11.47
N GLU A 38 8.09 -21.82 -10.38
CA GLU A 38 7.56 -23.17 -10.24
C GLU A 38 6.32 -23.41 -11.08
N GLN A 39 5.39 -22.46 -11.10
CA GLN A 39 4.10 -22.62 -11.79
C GLN A 39 4.17 -22.33 -13.28
N PHE A 40 4.99 -21.37 -13.70
CA PHE A 40 5.04 -20.93 -15.11
C PHE A 40 6.39 -21.16 -15.77
N GLY A 41 7.39 -21.74 -15.08
CA GLY A 41 8.74 -21.93 -15.63
C GLY A 41 9.44 -20.61 -15.98
N ALA A 42 9.07 -19.49 -15.32
CA ALA A 42 9.59 -18.18 -15.65
C ALA A 42 11.08 -18.07 -15.30
N ASN A 43 11.88 -17.51 -16.20
CA ASN A 43 13.27 -17.21 -15.90
C ASN A 43 13.39 -15.96 -15.00
N LYS A 44 14.55 -15.76 -14.36
CA LYS A 44 14.80 -14.66 -13.40
C LYS A 44 14.52 -13.27 -13.99
N ALA A 45 14.82 -13.05 -15.28
CA ALA A 45 14.57 -11.77 -15.94
C ALA A 45 13.06 -11.51 -16.08
N THR A 46 12.29 -12.51 -16.49
CA THR A 46 10.83 -12.44 -16.60
C THR A 46 10.18 -12.20 -15.22
N VAL A 47 10.64 -12.90 -14.18
CA VAL A 47 10.19 -12.65 -12.79
C VAL A 47 10.43 -11.20 -12.42
N GLY A 48 11.60 -10.65 -12.67
CA GLY A 48 11.92 -9.25 -12.42
C GLY A 48 10.98 -8.28 -13.13
N VAL A 49 10.69 -8.52 -14.43
CA VAL A 49 9.76 -7.69 -15.21
C VAL A 49 8.34 -7.75 -14.63
N VAL A 50 7.83 -8.93 -14.32
CA VAL A 50 6.48 -9.11 -13.76
C VAL A 50 6.35 -8.44 -12.39
N LEU A 51 7.34 -8.59 -11.53
CA LEU A 51 7.28 -7.98 -10.19
C LEU A 51 7.45 -6.46 -10.22
N SER A 52 8.37 -5.94 -11.05
CA SER A 52 8.56 -4.50 -11.17
C SER A 52 7.40 -3.79 -11.87
N SER A 53 6.62 -4.47 -12.73
CA SER A 53 5.43 -3.89 -13.35
C SER A 53 4.45 -3.33 -12.32
N TYR A 54 4.27 -4.00 -11.18
CA TYR A 54 3.45 -3.54 -10.07
C TYR A 54 3.93 -2.20 -9.50
N THR A 55 5.22 -2.08 -9.23
CA THR A 55 5.80 -0.87 -8.64
C THR A 55 5.76 0.29 -9.64
N ILE A 56 6.05 0.03 -10.91
CA ILE A 56 6.01 1.03 -11.98
C ILE A 56 4.59 1.58 -12.13
N THR A 57 3.60 0.72 -12.23
CA THR A 57 2.20 1.14 -12.38
C THR A 57 1.67 1.85 -11.13
N ALA A 58 2.04 1.38 -9.93
CA ALA A 58 1.72 2.05 -8.68
C ALA A 58 2.31 3.46 -8.59
N LEU A 59 3.56 3.65 -9.06
CA LEU A 59 4.20 4.95 -9.10
C LEU A 59 3.53 5.87 -10.13
N PHE A 60 3.23 5.34 -11.31
CA PHE A 60 2.62 6.09 -12.41
C PHE A 60 1.25 6.65 -12.04
N VAL A 61 0.43 5.92 -11.28
CA VAL A 61 -0.93 6.34 -10.92
C VAL A 61 -0.98 7.37 -9.78
N ARG A 62 0.06 7.52 -8.97
CA ARG A 62 0.05 8.38 -7.77
C ARG A 62 -0.31 9.84 -8.04
N PRO A 63 0.19 10.52 -9.09
CA PRO A 63 -0.23 11.89 -9.40
C PRO A 63 -1.74 12.00 -9.66
N PHE A 64 -2.30 11.02 -10.38
CA PHE A 64 -3.73 10.95 -10.67
C PHE A 64 -4.54 10.63 -9.41
N ALA A 65 -4.05 9.77 -8.55
CA ALA A 65 -4.67 9.46 -7.26
C ALA A 65 -4.75 10.70 -6.36
N GLY A 66 -3.71 11.54 -6.33
CA GLY A 66 -3.72 12.83 -5.65
C GLY A 66 -4.85 13.74 -6.17
N TYR A 67 -4.93 13.92 -7.48
CA TYR A 67 -6.01 14.68 -8.10
C TYR A 67 -7.40 14.13 -7.75
N MET A 68 -7.57 12.80 -7.75
CA MET A 68 -8.86 12.17 -7.45
C MET A 68 -9.31 12.40 -6.00
N VAL A 69 -8.41 12.31 -5.01
CA VAL A 69 -8.76 12.52 -3.60
C VAL A 69 -9.10 13.98 -3.28
N ASP A 70 -8.64 14.92 -4.12
CA ASP A 70 -8.97 16.34 -4.00
C ASP A 70 -10.29 16.69 -4.70
N THR A 71 -10.64 15.96 -5.77
CA THR A 71 -11.81 16.22 -6.61
C THR A 71 -13.05 15.46 -6.13
N PHE A 72 -12.89 14.18 -5.75
CA PHE A 72 -14.02 13.31 -5.41
C PHE A 72 -14.24 13.19 -3.89
N PRO A 73 -15.46 12.81 -3.45
CA PRO A 73 -15.72 12.53 -2.05
C PRO A 73 -14.81 11.40 -1.54
N ARG A 74 -14.00 11.70 -0.52
CA ARG A 74 -12.89 10.85 -0.07
C ARG A 74 -13.32 9.46 0.40
N LYS A 75 -14.45 9.36 1.13
CA LYS A 75 -14.93 8.06 1.64
C LYS A 75 -15.40 7.11 0.54
N PRO A 76 -16.29 7.50 -0.38
CA PRO A 76 -16.65 6.65 -1.52
C PRO A 76 -15.43 6.27 -2.37
N LEU A 77 -14.54 7.22 -2.65
CA LEU A 77 -13.31 6.94 -3.40
C LEU A 77 -12.44 5.89 -2.69
N GLN A 78 -12.23 6.02 -1.38
CA GLN A 78 -11.49 5.04 -0.58
C GLN A 78 -12.11 3.63 -0.71
N LEU A 79 -13.43 3.54 -0.58
CA LEU A 79 -14.13 2.25 -0.69
C LEU A 79 -13.97 1.62 -2.07
N ILE A 80 -14.11 2.40 -3.13
CA ILE A 80 -13.91 1.92 -4.50
C ILE A 80 -12.47 1.45 -4.70
N CYS A 81 -11.49 2.27 -4.34
CA CYS A 81 -10.07 1.93 -4.50
C CYS A 81 -9.70 0.67 -3.71
N TYR A 82 -10.18 0.55 -2.47
CA TYR A 82 -9.90 -0.61 -1.63
C TYR A 82 -10.61 -1.87 -2.17
N GLY A 83 -11.85 -1.75 -2.63
CA GLY A 83 -12.60 -2.84 -3.24
C GLY A 83 -11.91 -3.36 -4.51
N VAL A 84 -11.47 -2.46 -5.41
CA VAL A 84 -10.72 -2.83 -6.62
C VAL A 84 -9.39 -3.49 -6.26
N PHE A 85 -8.67 -2.96 -5.27
CA PHE A 85 -7.44 -3.58 -4.78
C PHE A 85 -7.70 -5.00 -4.24
N THR A 86 -8.74 -5.20 -3.44
CA THR A 86 -9.14 -6.50 -2.91
C THR A 86 -9.52 -7.49 -4.03
N PHE A 87 -10.22 -7.01 -5.06
CA PHE A 87 -10.63 -7.83 -6.20
C PHE A 87 -9.46 -8.48 -6.92
N PHE A 88 -8.34 -7.79 -7.09
CA PHE A 88 -7.16 -8.33 -7.78
C PHE A 88 -6.49 -9.50 -7.05
N PHE A 89 -6.65 -9.65 -5.74
CA PHE A 89 -6.17 -10.85 -5.05
C PHE A 89 -6.91 -12.10 -5.51
N GLY A 90 -8.21 -12.00 -5.76
CA GLY A 90 -8.98 -13.10 -6.39
C GLY A 90 -8.50 -13.42 -7.81
N GLY A 91 -8.02 -12.40 -8.53
CA GLY A 91 -7.46 -12.58 -9.88
C GLY A 91 -6.24 -13.50 -9.93
N TYR A 92 -5.39 -13.50 -8.90
CA TYR A 92 -4.22 -14.39 -8.85
C TYR A 92 -4.59 -15.87 -8.80
N LEU A 93 -5.70 -16.24 -8.17
CA LEU A 93 -6.23 -17.60 -8.13
C LEU A 93 -6.73 -18.09 -9.49
N LEU A 94 -7.08 -17.16 -10.38
CA LEU A 94 -7.63 -17.44 -11.71
C LEU A 94 -6.58 -17.31 -12.83
N ALA A 95 -5.35 -16.91 -12.49
CA ALA A 95 -4.30 -16.63 -13.45
C ALA A 95 -3.66 -17.93 -13.98
N GLY A 96 -4.29 -18.58 -14.95
CA GLY A 96 -3.80 -19.81 -15.55
C GLY A 96 -2.61 -19.64 -16.50
N THR A 97 -2.18 -18.42 -16.85
CA THR A 97 -1.04 -18.15 -17.73
C THR A 97 -0.17 -17.04 -17.17
N LEU A 98 1.14 -17.06 -17.50
CA LEU A 98 2.10 -16.05 -17.10
C LEU A 98 1.71 -14.64 -17.58
N ILE A 99 1.18 -14.52 -18.80
CA ILE A 99 0.76 -13.24 -19.38
C ILE A 99 -0.42 -12.68 -18.60
N LEU A 100 -1.44 -13.50 -18.31
CA LEU A 100 -2.60 -13.07 -17.52
C LEU A 100 -2.17 -12.66 -16.12
N PHE A 101 -1.26 -13.42 -15.49
CA PHE A 101 -0.70 -13.06 -14.17
C PHE A 101 0.02 -11.71 -14.21
N ALA A 102 0.85 -11.47 -15.24
CA ALA A 102 1.57 -10.21 -15.41
C ALA A 102 0.62 -9.01 -15.59
N VAL A 103 -0.44 -9.17 -16.38
CA VAL A 103 -1.48 -8.15 -16.56
C VAL A 103 -2.20 -7.86 -15.24
N ILE A 104 -2.63 -8.90 -14.53
CA ILE A 104 -3.27 -8.76 -13.21
C ILE A 104 -2.31 -8.04 -12.25
N ARG A 105 -1.03 -8.41 -12.26
CA ARG A 105 -0.02 -7.79 -11.39
C ARG A 105 0.17 -6.30 -11.67
N ALA A 106 0.24 -5.91 -12.95
CA ALA A 106 0.34 -4.50 -13.35
C ALA A 106 -0.92 -3.71 -12.96
N MET A 107 -2.11 -4.24 -13.22
CA MET A 107 -3.38 -3.61 -12.84
C MET A 107 -3.55 -3.51 -11.32
N HIS A 108 -3.12 -4.53 -10.58
CA HIS A 108 -3.12 -4.51 -9.12
C HIS A 108 -2.18 -3.41 -8.58
N GLY A 109 -1.06 -3.14 -9.25
CA GLY A 109 -0.18 -2.03 -8.93
C GLY A 109 -0.87 -0.66 -9.07
N LEU A 110 -1.67 -0.45 -10.12
CA LEU A 110 -2.50 0.77 -10.24
C LEU A 110 -3.46 0.89 -9.06
N ALA A 111 -4.17 -0.19 -8.73
CA ALA A 111 -5.09 -0.20 -7.58
C ALA A 111 -4.36 0.09 -6.25
N PHE A 112 -3.15 -0.44 -6.07
CA PHE A 112 -2.31 -0.17 -4.89
C PHE A 112 -1.92 1.30 -4.76
N GLY A 113 -1.46 1.91 -5.86
CA GLY A 113 -1.11 3.33 -5.87
C GLY A 113 -2.30 4.21 -5.46
N MET A 114 -3.49 3.92 -6.00
CA MET A 114 -4.72 4.65 -5.66
C MET A 114 -5.19 4.41 -4.23
N VAL A 115 -5.23 3.17 -3.75
CA VAL A 115 -5.73 2.84 -2.41
C VAL A 115 -4.82 3.38 -1.32
N THR A 116 -3.50 3.37 -1.51
CA THR A 116 -2.56 3.90 -0.51
C THR A 116 -2.68 5.41 -0.35
N VAL A 117 -2.87 6.16 -1.45
CA VAL A 117 -3.11 7.60 -1.41
C VAL A 117 -4.46 7.91 -0.76
N SER A 118 -5.53 7.24 -1.17
CA SER A 118 -6.87 7.48 -0.59
C SER A 118 -6.94 7.11 0.89
N ASN A 119 -6.32 6.00 1.32
CA ASN A 119 -6.26 5.60 2.73
C ASN A 119 -5.50 6.62 3.60
N SER A 120 -4.33 7.08 3.15
CA SER A 120 -3.55 8.07 3.90
C SER A 120 -4.29 9.41 4.01
N THR A 121 -5.01 9.82 2.96
CA THR A 121 -5.82 11.04 2.97
C THR A 121 -6.97 10.93 3.97
N VAL A 122 -7.72 9.82 3.96
CA VAL A 122 -8.79 9.57 4.92
C VAL A 122 -8.24 9.46 6.35
N ALA A 123 -7.07 8.85 6.54
CA ALA A 123 -6.41 8.78 7.84
C ALA A 123 -6.15 10.18 8.41
N ILE A 124 -5.63 11.11 7.60
CA ILE A 124 -5.39 12.49 8.01
C ILE A 124 -6.69 13.22 8.34
N ASP A 125 -7.77 12.96 7.60
CA ASP A 125 -9.07 13.61 7.83
C ASP A 125 -9.74 13.18 9.15
N VAL A 126 -9.55 11.94 9.58
CA VAL A 126 -10.14 11.44 10.84
C VAL A 126 -9.30 11.77 12.07
N MET A 127 -8.07 12.27 11.87
CA MET A 127 -7.18 12.70 12.96
C MET A 127 -7.51 14.13 13.42
N PRO A 128 -7.50 14.42 14.74
CA PRO A 128 -7.57 15.80 15.23
C PRO A 128 -6.37 16.61 14.72
N SER A 129 -6.60 17.84 14.31
CA SER A 129 -5.53 18.74 13.80
C SER A 129 -4.40 18.93 14.80
N SER A 130 -4.72 18.99 16.11
CA SER A 130 -3.79 19.15 17.22
C SER A 130 -2.84 17.93 17.43
N ARG A 131 -3.20 16.77 16.89
CA ARG A 131 -2.44 15.50 17.09
C ARG A 131 -2.10 14.78 15.80
N ARG A 132 -2.11 15.48 14.65
CA ARG A 132 -1.82 14.86 13.34
C ARG A 132 -0.44 14.23 13.26
N GLY A 133 0.60 14.89 13.77
CA GLY A 133 1.95 14.33 13.75
C GLY A 133 2.04 12.99 14.49
N GLU A 134 1.43 12.91 15.67
CA GLU A 134 1.35 11.68 16.44
C GLU A 134 0.52 10.61 15.72
N GLY A 135 -0.62 11.01 15.16
CA GLY A 135 -1.50 10.10 14.42
C GLY A 135 -0.85 9.52 13.17
N ILE A 136 -0.09 10.31 12.41
CA ILE A 136 0.67 9.84 11.24
C ILE A 136 1.73 8.82 11.68
N GLY A 137 2.40 9.05 12.82
CA GLY A 137 3.35 8.10 13.38
C GLY A 137 2.71 6.74 13.66
N TYR A 138 1.57 6.70 14.38
CA TYR A 138 0.86 5.44 14.65
C TYR A 138 0.29 4.78 13.38
N TYR A 139 -0.17 5.58 12.41
CA TYR A 139 -0.60 5.07 11.11
C TYR A 139 0.57 4.40 10.37
N GLY A 140 1.77 4.99 10.42
CA GLY A 140 2.98 4.39 9.87
C GLY A 140 3.38 3.08 10.57
N VAL A 141 3.19 2.99 11.89
CA VAL A 141 3.44 1.74 12.65
C VAL A 141 2.59 0.59 12.11
N SER A 142 1.34 0.85 11.70
CA SER A 142 0.48 -0.20 11.14
C SER A 142 1.05 -0.85 9.88
N SER A 143 1.62 -0.07 8.95
CA SER A 143 2.27 -0.60 7.75
C SER A 143 3.61 -1.27 8.05
N ASN A 144 4.41 -0.73 8.99
CA ASN A 144 5.67 -1.34 9.39
C ASN A 144 5.48 -2.69 10.10
N LEU A 145 4.45 -2.82 10.93
CA LEU A 145 4.09 -4.09 11.56
C LEU A 145 3.68 -5.13 10.51
N ALA A 146 2.90 -4.72 9.52
CA ALA A 146 2.54 -5.59 8.39
C ALA A 146 3.77 -6.04 7.59
N MET A 147 4.73 -5.13 7.36
CA MET A 147 5.99 -5.42 6.68
C MET A 147 6.84 -6.44 7.45
N ALA A 148 6.86 -6.36 8.77
CA ALA A 148 7.61 -7.30 9.61
C ALA A 148 6.94 -8.69 9.67
N MET A 149 5.61 -8.74 9.76
CA MET A 149 4.87 -10.00 9.95
C MET A 149 4.58 -10.72 8.63
N GLY A 150 4.29 -9.99 7.56
CA GLY A 150 3.83 -10.57 6.29
C GLY A 150 4.76 -11.63 5.72
N PRO A 151 6.05 -11.34 5.49
CA PRO A 151 7.01 -12.31 4.96
C PRO A 151 7.16 -13.55 5.83
N THR A 152 7.27 -13.38 7.14
CA THR A 152 7.40 -14.49 8.09
C THR A 152 6.19 -15.42 8.05
N VAL A 153 4.98 -14.84 8.08
CA VAL A 153 3.74 -15.62 8.03
C VAL A 153 3.59 -16.34 6.70
N SER A 154 3.92 -15.71 5.58
CA SER A 154 3.78 -16.32 4.26
C SER A 154 4.75 -17.49 4.06
N LEU A 155 6.02 -17.35 4.47
CA LEU A 155 7.00 -18.43 4.38
C LEU A 155 6.64 -19.60 5.29
N TYR A 156 6.19 -19.32 6.52
CA TYR A 156 5.69 -20.36 7.43
C TYR A 156 4.51 -21.14 6.82
N ILE A 157 3.54 -20.45 6.22
CA ILE A 157 2.39 -21.09 5.56
C ILE A 157 2.85 -21.93 4.36
N LEU A 158 3.76 -21.39 3.55
CA LEU A 158 4.29 -22.11 2.40
C LEU A 158 5.00 -23.38 2.83
N ASP A 159 5.80 -23.33 3.89
CA ASP A 159 6.49 -24.52 4.41
C ASP A 159 5.52 -25.56 4.97
N ALA A 160 4.51 -25.12 5.73
CA ALA A 160 3.53 -26.01 6.37
C ALA A 160 2.55 -26.68 5.37
N PHE A 161 2.05 -25.93 4.39
CA PHE A 161 1.00 -26.40 3.50
C PHE A 161 1.48 -26.73 2.08
N ARG A 162 2.69 -26.28 1.69
CA ARG A 162 3.27 -26.47 0.35
C ARG A 162 2.32 -26.02 -0.79
N ASN A 163 1.49 -25.01 -0.51
CA ASN A 163 0.49 -24.52 -1.46
C ASN A 163 0.43 -23.00 -1.48
N TYR A 164 0.64 -22.42 -2.66
CA TYR A 164 0.59 -20.97 -2.88
C TYR A 164 -0.82 -20.39 -2.76
N ASP A 165 -1.85 -21.16 -3.12
CA ASP A 165 -3.25 -20.72 -3.06
C ASP A 165 -3.67 -20.34 -1.64
N SER A 166 -3.12 -21.03 -0.62
CA SER A 166 -3.36 -20.69 0.79
C SER A 166 -2.91 -19.27 1.11
N ILE A 167 -1.82 -18.80 0.52
CA ILE A 167 -1.29 -17.45 0.74
C ILE A 167 -2.13 -16.42 -0.03
N PHE A 168 -2.54 -16.73 -1.27
CA PHE A 168 -3.45 -15.86 -2.03
C PHE A 168 -4.80 -15.71 -1.34
N LEU A 169 -5.36 -16.81 -0.80
CA LEU A 169 -6.61 -16.81 -0.04
C LEU A 169 -6.48 -16.02 1.27
N LEU A 170 -5.38 -16.19 2.02
CA LEU A 170 -5.13 -15.40 3.23
C LEU A 170 -5.01 -13.92 2.92
N SER A 171 -4.32 -13.57 1.82
CA SER A 171 -4.21 -12.18 1.37
C SER A 171 -5.57 -11.59 1.00
N LEU A 172 -6.37 -12.33 0.24
CA LEU A 172 -7.74 -11.94 -0.11
C LEU A 172 -8.61 -11.77 1.15
N PHE A 173 -8.58 -12.73 2.06
CA PHE A 173 -9.34 -12.67 3.32
C PHE A 173 -8.92 -11.47 4.17
N SER A 174 -7.63 -11.21 4.31
CA SER A 174 -7.10 -10.04 5.02
C SER A 174 -7.62 -8.73 4.40
N CYS A 175 -7.61 -8.63 3.08
CA CYS A 175 -8.16 -7.45 2.39
C CYS A 175 -9.67 -7.30 2.55
N ILE A 176 -10.43 -8.40 2.53
CA ILE A 176 -11.88 -8.36 2.79
C ILE A 176 -12.16 -7.85 4.21
N LEU A 177 -11.44 -8.35 5.21
CA LEU A 177 -11.56 -7.84 6.59
C LEU A 177 -11.19 -6.35 6.67
N GLY A 178 -10.12 -5.94 6.00
CA GLY A 178 -9.73 -4.54 5.91
C GLY A 178 -10.81 -3.68 5.24
N PHE A 179 -11.40 -4.17 4.16
CA PHE A 179 -12.52 -3.51 3.48
C PHE A 179 -13.72 -3.33 4.43
N ILE A 180 -14.11 -4.37 5.18
CA ILE A 180 -15.18 -4.30 6.17
C ILE A 180 -14.85 -3.25 7.24
N LEU A 181 -13.61 -3.22 7.76
CA LEU A 181 -13.20 -2.22 8.74
C LEU A 181 -13.34 -0.79 8.21
N ILE A 182 -12.86 -0.52 7.00
CA ILE A 182 -12.94 0.83 6.45
C ILE A 182 -14.37 1.28 6.15
N THR A 183 -15.35 0.36 5.93
CA THR A 183 -16.76 0.76 5.79
C THR A 183 -17.29 1.43 7.05
N THR A 184 -16.78 1.06 8.23
CA THR A 184 -17.21 1.59 9.53
C THR A 184 -16.69 2.99 9.83
N ILE A 185 -15.75 3.52 9.05
CA ILE A 185 -15.17 4.86 9.27
C ILE A 185 -16.25 5.92 9.10
N LYS A 186 -16.41 6.75 10.12
CA LYS A 186 -17.26 7.94 10.07
C LYS A 186 -16.36 9.14 9.76
N MET A 187 -16.57 9.74 8.59
CA MET A 187 -15.88 10.99 8.24
C MET A 187 -16.41 12.13 9.12
N PRO A 188 -15.53 12.99 9.66
CA PRO A 188 -15.98 14.21 10.29
C PRO A 188 -16.76 15.04 9.27
N LEU A 189 -17.87 15.67 9.73
CA LEU A 189 -18.56 16.65 8.91
C LEU A 189 -17.56 17.78 8.63
N LYS A 190 -16.99 17.77 7.45
CA LYS A 190 -16.18 18.89 6.98
C LYS A 190 -17.14 20.06 6.88
N GLN A 191 -17.02 21.04 7.78
CA GLN A 191 -17.61 22.35 7.50
C GLN A 191 -17.06 22.72 6.12
N ARG A 192 -17.94 22.67 5.14
CA ARG A 192 -17.66 23.14 3.80
C ARG A 192 -17.32 24.61 4.01
N SER A 193 -16.04 24.94 4.11
CA SER A 193 -15.60 26.32 3.97
C SER A 193 -16.13 26.73 2.60
N VAL A 194 -17.25 27.44 2.66
CA VAL A 194 -17.81 28.18 1.54
C VAL A 194 -16.71 29.17 1.21
N GLU A 195 -16.03 28.91 0.13
CA GLU A 195 -15.27 29.84 -0.68
C GLU A 195 -14.22 29.07 -1.51
N MET A 196 -14.72 28.33 -2.49
CA MET A 196 -14.00 28.22 -3.74
C MET A 196 -15.04 28.44 -4.83
N GLN A 197 -15.14 29.69 -5.27
CA GLN A 197 -15.68 29.99 -6.59
C GLN A 197 -14.93 29.11 -7.59
N PRO A 198 -15.60 28.53 -8.58
CA PRO A 198 -14.92 27.85 -9.65
C PRO A 198 -14.24 28.90 -10.53
N GLU A 199 -13.08 29.38 -10.11
CA GLU A 199 -12.17 29.95 -11.10
C GLU A 199 -11.92 28.87 -12.15
N LYS A 200 -12.11 29.21 -13.40
CA LYS A 200 -11.74 28.38 -14.54
C LYS A 200 -10.22 28.22 -14.52
N GLU A 201 -9.73 27.36 -13.62
CA GLU A 201 -8.32 27.07 -13.51
C GLU A 201 -7.88 26.29 -14.75
N HIS A 202 -6.98 26.89 -15.50
CA HIS A 202 -6.17 26.18 -16.48
C HIS A 202 -5.52 24.97 -15.79
N VAL A 203 -5.58 23.81 -16.43
CA VAL A 203 -4.92 22.59 -15.97
C VAL A 203 -3.42 22.87 -15.88
N SER A 204 -2.92 23.19 -14.69
CA SER A 204 -1.49 23.41 -14.45
C SER A 204 -0.85 22.15 -13.93
N LEU A 205 0.45 21.95 -14.23
CA LEU A 205 1.25 20.84 -13.71
C LEU A 205 1.29 20.84 -12.17
N ASP A 206 1.13 21.98 -11.53
CA ASP A 206 1.10 22.15 -10.07
C ASP A 206 -0.08 21.43 -9.40
N ARG A 207 -1.11 21.07 -10.17
CA ARG A 207 -2.27 20.29 -9.72
C ARG A 207 -1.94 18.80 -9.56
N PHE A 208 -0.94 18.30 -10.29
CA PHE A 208 -0.48 16.91 -10.24
C PHE A 208 0.81 16.74 -9.44
N LEU A 209 1.64 17.77 -9.39
CA LEU A 209 2.94 17.79 -8.75
C LEU A 209 3.08 19.05 -7.90
N LEU A 210 3.08 18.92 -6.58
CA LEU A 210 3.32 20.03 -5.68
C LEU A 210 4.79 20.46 -5.76
N VAL A 211 5.10 21.43 -6.63
CA VAL A 211 6.49 21.93 -6.85
C VAL A 211 7.16 22.36 -5.54
N LYS A 212 6.40 22.97 -4.63
CA LYS A 212 6.91 23.35 -3.28
C LYS A 212 7.30 22.15 -2.42
N GLY A 213 6.78 20.96 -2.70
CA GLY A 213 7.09 19.71 -2.00
C GLY A 213 8.33 18.98 -2.52
N VAL A 214 8.91 19.40 -3.65
CA VAL A 214 10.04 18.71 -4.31
C VAL A 214 11.26 18.62 -3.41
N SER A 215 11.58 19.66 -2.64
CA SER A 215 12.71 19.64 -1.70
C SER A 215 12.54 18.54 -0.63
N GLY A 216 11.36 18.42 -0.03
CA GLY A 216 11.05 17.33 0.91
C GLY A 216 11.06 15.96 0.25
N ALA A 217 10.56 15.86 -0.98
CA ALA A 217 10.56 14.60 -1.74
C ALA A 217 11.98 14.12 -2.06
N ILE A 218 12.91 15.03 -2.41
CA ILE A 218 14.32 14.70 -2.63
C ILE A 218 14.96 14.18 -1.33
N SER A 219 14.71 14.83 -0.20
CA SER A 219 15.23 14.39 1.10
C SER A 219 14.75 12.99 1.46
N LEU A 220 13.45 12.70 1.25
CA LEU A 220 12.88 11.39 1.47
C LEU A 220 13.43 10.34 0.47
N CYS A 221 13.68 10.73 -0.77
CA CYS A 221 14.30 9.87 -1.78
C CYS A 221 15.71 9.43 -1.36
N LEU A 222 16.54 10.36 -0.90
CA LEU A 222 17.88 10.06 -0.41
C LEU A 222 17.87 9.14 0.82
N LEU A 223 16.97 9.38 1.77
CA LEU A 223 16.78 8.50 2.93
C LEU A 223 16.30 7.11 2.52
N SER A 224 15.35 7.02 1.58
CA SER A 224 14.83 5.75 1.09
C SER A 224 15.88 4.96 0.30
N PHE A 225 16.74 5.63 -0.44
CA PHE A 225 17.87 5.01 -1.13
C PHE A 225 18.85 4.38 -0.12
N SER A 226 19.24 5.14 0.91
CA SER A 226 20.13 4.64 1.98
C SER A 226 19.51 3.44 2.72
N TYR A 227 18.21 3.51 3.02
CA TYR A 227 17.48 2.40 3.63
C TYR A 227 17.42 1.18 2.71
N GLY A 228 17.20 1.37 1.41
CA GLY A 228 17.18 0.29 0.42
C GLY A 228 18.52 -0.44 0.30
N VAL A 229 19.64 0.32 0.27
CA VAL A 229 20.99 -0.25 0.29
C VAL A 229 21.23 -1.04 1.56
N LEU A 230 20.94 -0.44 2.72
CA LEU A 230 21.14 -1.08 4.02
C LEU A 230 20.33 -2.38 4.14
N SER A 231 19.04 -2.35 3.80
CA SER A 231 18.17 -3.53 3.91
C SER A 231 18.56 -4.67 2.95
N THR A 232 19.18 -4.35 1.81
CA THR A 232 19.61 -5.35 0.83
C THR A 232 20.94 -5.97 1.19
N TYR A 233 21.91 -5.14 1.62
CA TYR A 233 23.28 -5.59 1.82
C TYR A 233 23.62 -5.99 3.25
N LEU A 234 22.79 -5.62 4.24
CA LEU A 234 23.05 -5.93 5.64
C LEU A 234 23.16 -7.44 5.91
N ALA A 235 22.29 -8.23 5.29
CA ALA A 235 22.31 -9.69 5.44
C ALA A 235 23.56 -10.31 4.80
N ILE A 236 23.97 -9.81 3.63
CA ILE A 236 25.19 -10.25 2.92
C ILE A 236 26.41 -9.89 3.76
N TYR A 237 26.49 -8.65 4.21
CA TYR A 237 27.59 -8.19 5.08
C TYR A 237 27.67 -8.99 6.38
N GLY A 238 26.54 -9.26 7.03
CA GLY A 238 26.48 -10.07 8.25
C GLY A 238 27.02 -11.48 8.05
N LYS A 239 26.72 -12.09 6.88
CA LYS A 239 27.20 -13.43 6.55
C LYS A 239 28.68 -13.45 6.16
N GLU A 240 29.13 -12.51 5.32
CA GLU A 240 30.49 -12.52 4.76
C GLU A 240 31.54 -11.94 5.71
N GLU A 241 31.22 -10.84 6.44
CA GLU A 241 32.18 -10.12 7.26
C GLU A 241 32.06 -10.43 8.76
N VAL A 242 30.87 -10.75 9.25
CA VAL A 242 30.63 -10.96 10.68
C VAL A 242 30.46 -12.44 11.02
N GLY A 243 30.31 -13.32 10.01
CA GLY A 243 30.20 -14.76 10.20
C GLY A 243 28.93 -15.18 10.93
N ILE A 244 27.83 -14.42 10.79
CA ILE A 244 26.54 -14.77 11.37
C ILE A 244 25.88 -15.79 10.42
N ASP A 245 25.89 -17.06 10.84
CA ASP A 245 25.08 -18.10 10.19
C ASP A 245 23.59 -17.85 10.47
N SER A 246 22.79 -17.89 9.41
CA SER A 246 21.32 -17.71 9.46
C SER A 246 20.61 -18.92 10.01
#